data_7d5fd6898e3cd0a33d84980d0b7ddd33
#
_entry.id   7d5fd6898e3cd0a33d84980d0b7ddd33
#
_cell.length_a   1.000
_cell.length_b   1.000
_cell.length_c   1.000
_cell.angle_alpha   90.00
_cell.angle_beta   90.00
_cell.angle_gamma   90.00
#
_symmetry.space_group_name_H-M   'P 1'
#
loop_
_entity.id
_entity.type
_entity.pdbx_description
1 polymer ?
#
loop_
_entity_poly.entity_id
_entity_poly.type
_entity_poly.pdbx_seq_one_letter_code
_entity_poly.pdbx_strand_id
1 'polypeptide(L)'
;MPYSHFYPKVMSSPYPSLQTKDLPSPAIWDIQPPPQLKGALETHFSPLQTTYPGMLKFSKTKKQTPFLRFDHKFHLDDFIGAIPHRSGPFSGKVREYRAGSQTDQVTDISGFCKITHLLDAYRMIQGNYPVAQHPALPSPGRKSAKVYSKLHDPHNQAYVDAVACYMLSKFRESDHSPHFSLFYGAYLGIAKQYYYNITEDFPDLRFESWFWRRRAQGHFKLIGFEGDELMSEDNPLMEGPENPLDTDSSDSDGSTSSVSELFGYSDNKGETGSLHSATIETASSRSGSEDSDDSDESDEIANDIKLFAAISEFPTMLMFLESNSDTMDSLLENFEEVGAPLGTPEWENHWSAWLFQIVAALCQIQSLWAMTHNDLHSNNILWTPTDKEFLYYRTDDGRIWRVPTYGKLFRIIDFGRAIFTHNSTLFISDDYWPDNEAGSQYNFGPLYDPGSDRIYPNPSFDLSRLSVSIIEALFKCIPDDKEGGRILSEEDGRTQNETVSDLYNVLWDWLIDEDGSNILWDEDQGERYPGFELYNIIAKKVKGAVPREQLEKAPFNAFVLSSSDAAALQGEKIYSLFC
;
A
#
# COMPACT_ATOMS: atom_id res chain seq x y z
N MET A 1 -28.15 -8.96 1.06
CA MET A 1 -28.24 -9.15 -0.41
C MET A 1 -26.84 -9.51 -0.88
N PRO A 2 -26.63 -10.42 -1.83
CA PRO A 2 -25.30 -10.75 -2.28
C PRO A 2 -24.71 -9.56 -3.04
N TYR A 3 -23.51 -9.15 -2.66
CA TYR A 3 -22.77 -7.99 -3.19
C TYR A 3 -22.39 -8.12 -4.68
N SER A 4 -22.61 -9.28 -5.30
CA SER A 4 -22.32 -9.55 -6.72
C SER A 4 -23.14 -8.71 -7.72
N HIS A 5 -24.06 -7.86 -7.24
CA HIS A 5 -24.91 -7.01 -8.11
C HIS A 5 -24.39 -5.56 -8.22
N PHE A 6 -23.34 -5.20 -7.49
CA PHE A 6 -22.85 -3.82 -7.42
C PHE A 6 -21.69 -3.50 -8.36
N TYR A 7 -21.04 -4.52 -8.90
CA TYR A 7 -20.09 -4.29 -9.98
C TYR A 7 -20.83 -4.32 -11.31
N PRO A 8 -20.54 -3.39 -12.25
CA PRO A 8 -21.05 -3.54 -13.60
C PRO A 8 -20.70 -4.96 -14.04
N LYS A 9 -21.68 -5.67 -14.60
CA LYS A 9 -21.44 -6.99 -15.17
C LYS A 9 -20.21 -6.87 -16.04
N VAL A 10 -19.12 -7.51 -15.64
CA VAL A 10 -18.01 -7.74 -16.54
C VAL A 10 -18.66 -8.33 -17.78
N MET A 11 -18.53 -7.65 -18.93
CA MET A 11 -19.12 -8.10 -20.17
C MET A 11 -18.70 -9.56 -20.32
N SER A 12 -19.66 -10.44 -20.46
CA SER A 12 -19.41 -11.87 -20.54
C SER A 12 -18.46 -12.12 -21.71
N SER A 13 -17.20 -12.35 -21.39
CA SER A 13 -16.24 -12.85 -22.38
C SER A 13 -16.81 -14.16 -22.92
N PRO A 14 -16.78 -14.40 -24.26
CA PRO A 14 -17.18 -15.67 -24.84
C PRO A 14 -16.26 -16.82 -24.42
N TYR A 15 -15.12 -16.53 -23.79
CA TYR A 15 -14.19 -17.51 -23.25
C TYR A 15 -14.47 -17.76 -21.77
N PRO A 16 -14.44 -19.02 -21.30
CA PRO A 16 -14.59 -19.29 -19.88
C PRO A 16 -13.45 -18.60 -19.12
N SER A 17 -13.77 -17.47 -18.47
CA SER A 17 -12.89 -16.96 -17.43
C SER A 17 -12.62 -18.09 -16.43
N LEU A 18 -11.42 -18.14 -15.87
CA LEU A 18 -11.14 -19.04 -14.76
C LEU A 18 -12.25 -18.81 -13.73
N GLN A 19 -13.12 -19.80 -13.56
CA GLN A 19 -14.13 -19.67 -12.55
C GLN A 19 -13.41 -19.66 -11.22
N THR A 20 -13.82 -18.79 -10.29
CA THR A 20 -13.21 -18.71 -8.95
C THR A 20 -13.11 -20.07 -8.23
N LYS A 21 -13.88 -21.06 -8.68
CA LYS A 21 -13.78 -22.46 -8.21
C LYS A 21 -12.46 -23.16 -8.57
N ASP A 22 -11.74 -22.67 -9.60
CA ASP A 22 -10.46 -23.25 -10.06
C ASP A 22 -9.27 -22.60 -9.33
N LEU A 23 -9.52 -21.51 -8.59
CA LEU A 23 -8.53 -20.88 -7.73
C LEU A 23 -8.41 -21.68 -6.41
N PRO A 24 -7.20 -21.74 -5.82
CA PRO A 24 -7.02 -22.35 -4.52
C PRO A 24 -7.94 -21.68 -3.48
N SER A 25 -8.87 -22.44 -2.92
CA SER A 25 -9.74 -21.91 -1.86
C SER A 25 -8.94 -21.75 -0.58
N PRO A 26 -9.09 -20.59 0.11
CA PRO A 26 -8.50 -20.39 1.42
C PRO A 26 -8.95 -21.48 2.41
N ALA A 27 -7.99 -22.06 3.12
CA ALA A 27 -8.25 -22.99 4.20
C ALA A 27 -7.50 -22.57 5.47
N ILE A 28 -8.04 -22.99 6.60
CA ILE A 28 -7.48 -22.68 7.92
C ILE A 28 -7.14 -23.97 8.64
N TRP A 29 -5.89 -24.04 9.07
CA TRP A 29 -5.34 -25.17 9.80
C TRP A 29 -5.12 -24.84 11.28
N ASP A 30 -5.27 -25.83 12.15
CA ASP A 30 -4.93 -25.76 13.56
C ASP A 30 -3.48 -26.26 13.74
N ILE A 31 -2.52 -25.36 13.43
CA ILE A 31 -1.10 -25.67 13.45
C ILE A 31 -0.39 -24.72 14.42
N GLN A 32 0.24 -25.29 15.43
CA GLN A 32 1.07 -24.54 16.37
C GLN A 32 2.31 -23.98 15.69
N PRO A 33 2.73 -22.75 16.01
CA PRO A 33 4.05 -22.26 15.59
C PRO A 33 5.14 -23.12 16.22
N PRO A 34 6.29 -23.30 15.55
CA PRO A 34 7.44 -23.97 16.15
C PRO A 34 7.82 -23.30 17.49
N PRO A 35 8.13 -24.08 18.56
CA PRO A 35 8.44 -23.51 19.88
C PRO A 35 9.61 -22.52 19.86
N GLN A 36 10.65 -22.76 19.05
CA GLN A 36 11.78 -21.86 18.86
C GLN A 36 11.34 -20.51 18.29
N LEU A 37 10.55 -20.51 17.21
CA LEU A 37 10.02 -19.30 16.59
C LEU A 37 9.14 -18.52 17.57
N LYS A 38 8.23 -19.22 18.27
CA LYS A 38 7.37 -18.59 19.27
C LYS A 38 8.20 -17.96 20.38
N GLY A 39 9.17 -18.68 20.95
CA GLY A 39 10.05 -18.16 22.00
C GLY A 39 10.86 -16.95 21.55
N ALA A 40 11.35 -16.97 20.31
CA ALA A 40 12.08 -15.86 19.72
C ALA A 40 11.18 -14.60 19.62
N LEU A 41 10.01 -14.72 19.03
CA LEU A 41 9.08 -13.59 18.87
C LEU A 41 8.57 -13.04 20.21
N GLU A 42 8.33 -13.90 21.21
CA GLU A 42 7.88 -13.48 22.54
C GLU A 42 8.92 -12.67 23.32
N THR A 43 10.18 -12.61 22.84
CA THR A 43 11.18 -11.67 23.40
C THR A 43 10.78 -10.21 23.20
N HIS A 44 10.07 -9.88 22.11
CA HIS A 44 9.65 -8.53 21.77
C HIS A 44 8.12 -8.34 21.74
N PHE A 45 7.37 -9.42 21.51
CA PHE A 45 5.92 -9.38 21.31
C PHE A 45 5.23 -10.46 22.16
N SER A 46 4.59 -10.09 23.24
CA SER A 46 3.96 -11.06 24.14
C SER A 46 2.65 -10.52 24.75
N PRO A 47 1.57 -11.30 24.76
CA PRO A 47 1.43 -12.65 24.20
C PRO A 47 1.36 -12.66 22.66
N LEU A 48 1.56 -13.85 22.05
CA LEU A 48 1.41 -14.09 20.62
C LEU A 48 0.17 -14.91 20.30
N GLN A 49 -0.45 -14.62 19.15
CA GLN A 49 -1.47 -15.47 18.53
C GLN A 49 -1.41 -15.34 17.00
N THR A 50 -1.87 -16.39 16.28
CA THR A 50 -1.97 -16.36 14.81
C THR A 50 -3.41 -16.16 14.31
N THR A 51 -4.39 -16.25 15.20
CA THR A 51 -5.80 -16.11 14.89
C THR A 51 -6.25 -14.67 15.06
N TYR A 52 -6.87 -14.11 14.03
CA TYR A 52 -7.39 -12.75 14.04
C TYR A 52 -8.77 -12.65 13.35
N PRO A 53 -9.57 -11.61 13.64
CA PRO A 53 -10.94 -11.49 13.15
C PRO A 53 -11.11 -11.59 11.62
N GLY A 54 -10.22 -10.95 10.84
CA GLY A 54 -10.27 -11.01 9.36
C GLY A 54 -10.13 -12.43 8.81
N MET A 55 -9.21 -13.22 9.37
CA MET A 55 -9.03 -14.64 9.02
C MET A 55 -10.29 -15.46 9.27
N LEU A 56 -11.02 -15.19 10.34
CA LEU A 56 -12.20 -15.95 10.72
C LEU A 56 -13.35 -15.84 9.72
N LYS A 57 -13.35 -14.88 8.80
CA LYS A 57 -14.28 -14.81 7.67
C LYS A 57 -14.21 -16.06 6.77
N PHE A 58 -13.09 -16.78 6.75
CA PHE A 58 -12.91 -18.04 6.01
C PHE A 58 -13.20 -19.29 6.85
N SER A 59 -13.34 -19.16 8.16
CA SER A 59 -13.49 -20.31 9.04
C SER A 59 -14.93 -20.80 9.09
N LYS A 60 -15.15 -22.05 8.70
CA LYS A 60 -16.42 -22.78 8.93
C LYS A 60 -16.47 -23.38 10.34
N THR A 61 -15.38 -23.39 11.09
CA THR A 61 -15.28 -24.00 12.40
C THR A 61 -15.34 -22.93 13.49
N LYS A 62 -16.12 -23.16 14.55
CA LYS A 62 -16.18 -22.30 15.73
C LYS A 62 -15.05 -22.62 16.73
N LYS A 63 -13.91 -23.15 16.26
CA LYS A 63 -12.77 -23.41 17.14
C LYS A 63 -12.24 -22.10 17.71
N GLN A 64 -12.05 -22.07 19.02
CA GLN A 64 -11.55 -20.91 19.76
C GLN A 64 -10.09 -21.17 20.18
N THR A 65 -9.20 -21.34 19.19
CA THR A 65 -7.78 -21.49 19.45
C THR A 65 -7.03 -20.23 18.99
N PRO A 66 -6.02 -19.76 19.73
CA PRO A 66 -5.21 -18.62 19.30
C PRO A 66 -4.22 -18.95 18.17
N PHE A 67 -4.18 -20.22 17.70
CA PHE A 67 -3.15 -20.69 16.78
C PHE A 67 -3.69 -21.23 15.45
N LEU A 68 -4.84 -20.75 15.00
CA LEU A 68 -5.28 -21.02 13.63
C LEU A 68 -4.35 -20.30 12.64
N ARG A 69 -3.96 -20.97 11.57
CA ARG A 69 -3.11 -20.42 10.50
C ARG A 69 -3.74 -20.68 9.15
N PHE A 70 -3.41 -19.84 8.18
CA PHE A 70 -3.73 -20.08 6.78
C PHE A 70 -2.93 -21.25 6.20
N ASP A 71 -3.45 -21.87 5.15
CA ASP A 71 -2.89 -23.04 4.45
C ASP A 71 -1.87 -22.69 3.35
N HIS A 72 -1.15 -21.57 3.48
CA HIS A 72 -0.08 -21.22 2.55
C HIS A 72 1.03 -22.28 2.58
N LYS A 73 1.80 -22.35 1.50
CA LYS A 73 2.77 -23.42 1.28
C LYS A 73 4.00 -23.31 2.18
N PHE A 74 4.52 -22.10 2.37
CA PHE A 74 5.76 -21.84 3.08
C PHE A 74 5.49 -21.13 4.40
N HIS A 75 5.80 -21.76 5.53
CA HIS A 75 5.63 -21.16 6.85
C HIS A 75 6.98 -20.83 7.48
N LEU A 76 7.11 -19.65 8.06
CA LEU A 76 8.29 -19.30 8.84
C LEU A 76 8.49 -20.31 9.97
N ASP A 77 9.69 -20.89 10.05
CA ASP A 77 10.07 -21.96 10.98
C ASP A 77 11.03 -21.43 12.05
N ASP A 78 11.99 -20.58 11.68
CA ASP A 78 12.98 -20.01 12.59
C ASP A 78 13.64 -18.76 12.01
N PHE A 79 14.33 -17.99 12.83
CA PHE A 79 15.19 -16.88 12.44
C PHE A 79 16.66 -17.31 12.35
N ILE A 80 17.41 -16.65 11.48
CA ILE A 80 18.87 -16.72 11.40
C ILE A 80 19.41 -15.34 11.82
N GLY A 81 19.97 -15.25 13.02
CA GLY A 81 20.50 -13.99 13.56
C GLY A 81 19.47 -13.18 14.35
N ALA A 82 19.39 -11.86 14.07
CA ALA A 82 18.56 -10.93 14.83
C ALA A 82 17.06 -11.16 14.61
N ILE A 83 16.28 -11.03 15.68
CA ILE A 83 14.81 -11.11 15.64
C ILE A 83 14.29 -9.71 15.36
N PRO A 84 13.45 -9.51 14.32
CA PRO A 84 12.89 -8.21 14.02
C PRO A 84 12.07 -7.66 15.20
N HIS A 85 12.32 -6.42 15.59
CA HIS A 85 11.54 -5.69 16.59
C HIS A 85 10.91 -4.40 16.02
N ARG A 86 11.25 -4.06 14.78
CA ARG A 86 10.66 -3.04 13.91
C ARG A 86 10.52 -3.60 12.49
N SER A 87 9.76 -2.94 11.63
CA SER A 87 9.66 -3.34 10.22
C SER A 87 11.03 -3.30 9.57
N GLY A 88 11.33 -4.33 8.78
CA GLY A 88 12.62 -4.43 8.11
C GLY A 88 12.98 -5.84 7.64
N PRO A 89 14.13 -5.97 6.96
CA PRO A 89 14.61 -7.25 6.45
C PRO A 89 15.01 -8.20 7.59
N PHE A 90 14.90 -9.51 7.33
CA PHE A 90 15.39 -10.56 8.20
C PHE A 90 15.91 -11.74 7.39
N SER A 91 16.78 -12.54 8.01
CA SER A 91 17.15 -13.86 7.52
C SER A 91 16.45 -14.92 8.35
N GLY A 92 15.95 -15.95 7.71
CA GLY A 92 15.19 -16.99 8.39
C GLY A 92 15.11 -18.29 7.62
N LYS A 93 14.33 -19.21 8.17
CA LYS A 93 14.04 -20.52 7.60
C LYS A 93 12.56 -20.68 7.38
N VAL A 94 12.17 -21.17 6.23
CA VAL A 94 10.78 -21.54 5.94
C VAL A 94 10.67 -23.06 5.77
N ARG A 95 9.57 -23.61 6.29
CA ARG A 95 9.21 -25.01 6.14
C ARG A 95 8.08 -25.14 5.14
N GLU A 96 8.24 -26.04 4.19
CA GLU A 96 7.20 -26.37 3.23
C GLU A 96 6.10 -27.23 3.87
N TYR A 97 4.85 -26.93 3.55
CA TYR A 97 3.68 -27.74 3.91
C TYR A 97 2.99 -28.23 2.64
N ARG A 98 2.59 -29.50 2.62
CA ARG A 98 1.83 -30.11 1.53
C ARG A 98 0.60 -30.82 2.10
N ALA A 99 -0.57 -30.50 1.52
CA ALA A 99 -1.84 -31.10 1.94
C ALA A 99 -2.08 -31.10 3.47
N GLY A 100 -1.66 -30.04 4.16
CA GLY A 100 -1.83 -29.89 5.60
C GLY A 100 -0.77 -30.57 6.47
N SER A 101 0.21 -31.27 5.86
CA SER A 101 1.32 -31.91 6.57
C SER A 101 2.62 -31.14 6.33
N GLN A 102 3.38 -30.94 7.40
CA GLN A 102 4.73 -30.39 7.25
C GLN A 102 5.64 -31.41 6.55
N THR A 103 6.55 -30.91 5.75
CA THR A 103 7.60 -31.70 5.11
C THR A 103 8.90 -31.57 5.90
N ASP A 104 9.89 -32.40 5.61
CA ASP A 104 11.24 -32.21 6.14
C ASP A 104 12.02 -31.13 5.38
N GLN A 105 11.44 -30.58 4.29
CA GLN A 105 12.09 -29.57 3.50
C GLN A 105 12.03 -28.22 4.23
N VAL A 106 13.19 -27.73 4.61
CA VAL A 106 13.44 -26.42 5.19
C VAL A 106 14.42 -25.68 4.31
N THR A 107 14.12 -24.42 3.99
CA THR A 107 14.93 -23.59 3.09
C THR A 107 15.27 -22.29 3.80
N ASP A 108 16.52 -21.87 3.70
CA ASP A 108 16.97 -20.56 4.17
C ASP A 108 16.42 -19.48 3.22
N ILE A 109 15.94 -18.37 3.78
CA ILE A 109 15.35 -17.28 3.03
C ILE A 109 15.82 -15.92 3.53
N SER A 110 15.79 -14.94 2.64
CA SER A 110 15.70 -13.53 2.98
C SER A 110 14.24 -13.12 2.97
N GLY A 111 13.79 -12.48 4.05
CA GLY A 111 12.41 -12.05 4.21
C GLY A 111 12.32 -10.61 4.67
N PHE A 112 11.11 -10.08 4.64
CA PHE A 112 10.75 -8.78 5.22
C PHE A 112 9.69 -8.98 6.28
N CYS A 113 9.92 -8.44 7.47
CA CYS A 113 8.94 -8.39 8.54
C CYS A 113 8.24 -7.05 8.50
N LYS A 114 6.94 -7.04 8.15
CA LYS A 114 6.08 -5.86 8.26
C LYS A 114 5.41 -5.88 9.62
N ILE A 115 5.64 -4.85 10.43
CA ILE A 115 5.01 -4.68 11.75
C ILE A 115 4.03 -3.53 11.65
N THR A 116 2.74 -3.85 11.68
CA THR A 116 1.65 -2.88 11.52
C THR A 116 0.92 -2.70 12.85
N HIS A 117 0.51 -1.48 13.15
CA HIS A 117 -0.31 -1.17 14.31
C HIS A 117 -1.75 -1.68 14.13
N LEU A 118 -2.35 -2.16 15.22
CA LEU A 118 -3.76 -2.58 15.25
C LEU A 118 -4.68 -1.49 15.80
N LEU A 119 -4.12 -0.47 16.41
CA LEU A 119 -4.76 0.76 16.87
C LEU A 119 -4.06 1.92 16.17
N ASP A 120 -4.73 3.02 16.04
CA ASP A 120 -4.11 4.25 15.55
C ASP A 120 -3.07 4.74 16.56
N ALA A 121 -1.80 4.75 16.15
CA ALA A 121 -0.68 5.10 17.02
C ALA A 121 -0.70 6.60 17.36
N TYR A 122 -1.10 7.45 16.43
CA TYR A 122 -1.20 8.91 16.67
C TYR A 122 -2.28 9.23 17.71
N ARG A 123 -3.49 8.65 17.58
CA ARG A 123 -4.54 8.76 18.60
C ARG A 123 -4.11 8.21 19.96
N MET A 124 -3.23 7.18 19.97
CA MET A 124 -2.71 6.63 21.21
C MET A 124 -1.78 7.62 21.92
N ILE A 125 -0.86 8.25 21.20
CA ILE A 125 0.05 9.24 21.81
C ILE A 125 -0.71 10.51 22.25
N GLN A 126 -1.77 10.88 21.54
CA GLN A 126 -2.68 11.96 21.95
C GLN A 126 -3.51 11.62 23.20
N GLY A 127 -3.70 10.33 23.51
CA GLY A 127 -4.55 9.86 24.60
C GLY A 127 -6.04 9.81 24.28
N ASN A 128 -6.40 9.74 22.98
CA ASN A 128 -7.78 9.78 22.48
C ASN A 128 -8.49 8.42 22.48
N TYR A 129 -7.98 7.42 23.23
CA TYR A 129 -8.63 6.14 23.40
C TYR A 129 -9.37 6.03 24.75
N PRO A 130 -10.53 5.35 24.81
CA PRO A 130 -11.29 5.16 26.05
C PRO A 130 -10.51 4.43 27.12
N VAL A 131 -10.34 5.04 28.30
CA VAL A 131 -9.58 4.47 29.45
C VAL A 131 -10.19 3.15 29.97
N ALA A 132 -11.47 2.91 29.76
CA ALA A 132 -12.16 1.67 30.17
C ALA A 132 -11.78 0.43 29.34
N GLN A 133 -11.07 0.61 28.23
CA GLN A 133 -10.62 -0.46 27.34
C GLN A 133 -9.10 -0.65 27.44
N HIS A 134 -8.62 -1.80 27.00
CA HIS A 134 -7.21 -2.16 27.07
C HIS A 134 -6.66 -2.56 25.69
N PRO A 135 -5.38 -2.28 25.39
CA PRO A 135 -4.70 -2.70 24.18
C PRO A 135 -4.34 -4.20 24.18
N ALA A 136 -5.24 -5.05 24.68
CA ALA A 136 -5.05 -6.50 24.71
C ALA A 136 -5.47 -7.13 23.40
N LEU A 137 -4.88 -8.27 23.04
CA LEU A 137 -5.24 -9.00 21.82
C LEU A 137 -6.71 -9.48 21.85
N PRO A 138 -7.39 -9.50 20.71
CA PRO A 138 -8.77 -9.97 20.63
C PRO A 138 -8.83 -11.47 20.88
N SER A 139 -9.75 -11.91 21.76
CA SER A 139 -9.96 -13.33 22.00
C SER A 139 -10.59 -13.98 20.76
N PRO A 140 -10.04 -15.11 20.26
CA PRO A 140 -10.62 -15.80 19.11
C PRO A 140 -12.09 -16.16 19.32
N GLY A 141 -12.98 -15.68 18.42
CA GLY A 141 -14.40 -15.98 18.45
C GLY A 141 -15.22 -15.34 19.57
N ARG A 142 -14.64 -14.44 20.39
CA ARG A 142 -15.36 -13.71 21.44
C ARG A 142 -15.00 -12.23 21.43
N LYS A 143 -16.03 -11.37 21.46
CA LYS A 143 -15.83 -9.94 21.72
C LYS A 143 -15.78 -9.69 23.23
N SER A 144 -14.84 -8.86 23.66
CA SER A 144 -14.73 -8.38 25.04
C SER A 144 -14.92 -6.87 25.06
N ALA A 145 -15.83 -6.38 25.89
CA ALA A 145 -16.02 -4.95 26.06
C ALA A 145 -14.79 -4.24 26.71
N LYS A 146 -13.86 -5.01 27.25
CA LYS A 146 -12.62 -4.48 27.84
C LYS A 146 -11.49 -4.28 26.84
N VAL A 147 -11.63 -4.84 25.62
CA VAL A 147 -10.65 -4.71 24.55
C VAL A 147 -11.18 -3.71 23.53
N TYR A 148 -10.32 -2.86 23.01
CA TYR A 148 -10.71 -1.84 22.02
C TYR A 148 -11.49 -2.46 20.85
N SER A 149 -12.58 -1.82 20.47
CA SER A 149 -13.49 -2.32 19.43
C SER A 149 -12.81 -2.52 18.08
N LYS A 150 -11.86 -1.64 17.72
CA LYS A 150 -11.06 -1.73 16.49
C LYS A 150 -10.30 -3.07 16.40
N LEU A 151 -9.82 -3.62 17.53
CA LEU A 151 -9.14 -4.91 17.55
C LEU A 151 -10.06 -6.11 17.25
N HIS A 152 -11.36 -5.95 17.44
CA HIS A 152 -12.38 -6.96 17.11
C HIS A 152 -12.99 -6.76 15.72
N ASP A 153 -12.67 -5.67 15.04
CA ASP A 153 -13.20 -5.40 13.71
C ASP A 153 -12.46 -6.25 12.67
N PRO A 154 -13.16 -7.13 11.93
CA PRO A 154 -12.54 -7.88 10.85
C PRO A 154 -12.11 -7.02 9.67
N HIS A 155 -12.51 -5.75 9.66
CA HIS A 155 -12.15 -4.74 8.68
C HIS A 155 -10.89 -3.94 9.05
N ASN A 156 -10.30 -4.17 10.23
CA ASN A 156 -9.05 -3.55 10.61
C ASN A 156 -8.03 -3.64 9.46
N GLN A 157 -7.45 -2.52 9.10
CA GLN A 157 -6.50 -2.38 7.98
C GLN A 157 -5.44 -3.48 7.96
N ALA A 158 -4.80 -3.76 9.11
CA ALA A 158 -3.77 -4.79 9.20
C ALA A 158 -4.31 -6.20 8.90
N TYR A 159 -5.57 -6.50 9.24
CA TYR A 159 -6.18 -7.79 8.93
C TYR A 159 -6.55 -7.92 7.46
N VAL A 160 -6.97 -6.83 6.84
CA VAL A 160 -7.27 -6.79 5.39
C VAL A 160 -6.00 -7.00 4.60
N ASP A 161 -4.92 -6.32 4.95
CA ASP A 161 -3.59 -6.47 4.35
C ASP A 161 -3.10 -7.93 4.45
N ALA A 162 -3.12 -8.51 5.64
CA ALA A 162 -2.67 -9.89 5.85
C ALA A 162 -3.50 -10.93 5.05
N VAL A 163 -4.81 -10.72 4.94
CA VAL A 163 -5.68 -11.59 4.13
C VAL A 163 -5.37 -11.44 2.64
N ALA A 164 -5.19 -10.21 2.16
CA ALA A 164 -4.83 -9.95 0.77
C ALA A 164 -3.45 -10.56 0.44
N CYS A 165 -2.43 -10.29 1.24
CA CYS A 165 -1.09 -10.87 1.09
C CYS A 165 -1.12 -12.40 1.03
N TYR A 166 -1.88 -13.04 1.94
CA TYR A 166 -2.05 -14.49 1.92
C TYR A 166 -2.71 -14.99 0.62
N MET A 167 -3.82 -14.37 0.18
CA MET A 167 -4.54 -14.80 -1.03
C MET A 167 -3.67 -14.65 -2.29
N LEU A 168 -2.95 -13.54 -2.39
CA LEU A 168 -2.06 -13.25 -3.51
C LEU A 168 -0.82 -14.15 -3.51
N SER A 169 -0.29 -14.50 -2.33
CA SER A 169 0.75 -15.52 -2.19
C SER A 169 0.28 -16.88 -2.70
N LYS A 170 -0.92 -17.33 -2.34
CA LYS A 170 -1.48 -18.58 -2.87
C LYS A 170 -1.65 -18.55 -4.39
N PHE A 171 -2.03 -17.41 -4.94
CA PHE A 171 -2.14 -17.21 -6.38
C PHE A 171 -0.79 -17.38 -7.07
N ARG A 172 0.28 -16.85 -6.47
CA ARG A 172 1.65 -17.05 -6.92
C ARG A 172 2.15 -18.48 -6.70
N GLU A 173 1.91 -19.08 -5.51
CA GLU A 173 2.28 -20.47 -5.19
C GLU A 173 1.68 -21.48 -6.18
N SER A 174 0.53 -21.14 -6.76
CA SER A 174 -0.17 -21.91 -7.78
C SER A 174 0.27 -21.55 -9.21
N ASP A 175 1.33 -20.75 -9.35
CA ASP A 175 1.94 -20.37 -10.62
C ASP A 175 1.00 -19.59 -11.58
N HIS A 176 0.04 -18.83 -11.02
CA HIS A 176 -0.88 -18.00 -11.80
C HIS A 176 -0.35 -16.59 -12.05
N SER A 177 0.50 -16.07 -11.17
CA SER A 177 1.10 -14.74 -11.30
C SER A 177 2.46 -14.67 -10.60
N PRO A 178 3.46 -14.01 -11.17
CA PRO A 178 4.74 -13.77 -10.49
C PRO A 178 4.75 -12.45 -9.68
N HIS A 179 3.71 -11.63 -9.76
CA HIS A 179 3.69 -10.22 -9.36
C HIS A 179 3.28 -9.95 -7.92
N PHE A 180 3.33 -10.96 -7.05
CA PHE A 180 3.01 -10.84 -5.64
C PHE A 180 4.07 -11.54 -4.78
N SER A 181 4.32 -11.02 -3.57
CA SER A 181 5.29 -11.62 -2.65
C SER A 181 4.74 -12.89 -2.00
N LEU A 182 5.62 -13.84 -1.69
CA LEU A 182 5.24 -14.99 -0.88
C LEU A 182 4.97 -14.55 0.56
N PHE A 183 3.94 -15.16 1.16
CA PHE A 183 3.53 -14.94 2.53
C PHE A 183 3.99 -16.13 3.39
N TYR A 184 4.75 -15.84 4.46
CA TYR A 184 5.29 -16.85 5.36
C TYR A 184 4.56 -16.97 6.69
N GLY A 185 3.55 -16.12 6.89
CA GLY A 185 2.67 -16.13 8.06
C GLY A 185 2.46 -14.77 8.68
N ALA A 186 1.46 -14.69 9.56
CA ALA A 186 1.18 -13.50 10.34
C ALA A 186 0.88 -13.85 11.79
N TYR A 187 1.24 -12.94 12.70
CA TYR A 187 1.06 -13.07 14.14
C TYR A 187 0.51 -11.77 14.70
N LEU A 188 -0.42 -11.86 15.65
CA LEU A 188 -0.72 -10.75 16.54
C LEU A 188 0.18 -10.83 17.77
N GLY A 189 0.66 -9.69 18.22
CA GLY A 189 1.46 -9.58 19.42
C GLY A 189 1.29 -8.24 20.11
N ILE A 190 1.46 -8.22 21.44
CA ILE A 190 1.65 -6.97 22.17
C ILE A 190 3.13 -6.65 22.10
N ALA A 191 3.49 -5.63 21.33
CA ALA A 191 4.86 -5.14 21.27
C ALA A 191 5.25 -4.54 22.61
N LYS A 192 6.36 -5.00 23.20
CA LYS A 192 6.92 -4.36 24.40
C LYS A 192 7.23 -2.89 24.15
N GLN A 193 7.64 -2.60 22.92
CA GLN A 193 7.83 -1.26 22.41
C GLN A 193 7.50 -1.24 20.90
N TYR A 194 6.59 -0.37 20.50
CA TYR A 194 6.23 -0.11 19.11
C TYR A 194 6.81 1.23 18.69
N TYR A 195 7.49 1.26 17.55
CA TYR A 195 8.14 2.45 17.01
C TYR A 195 7.26 3.06 15.92
N TYR A 196 6.53 4.11 16.26
CA TYR A 196 5.73 4.87 15.32
C TYR A 196 6.59 5.95 14.69
N ASN A 197 6.76 5.94 13.37
CA ASN A 197 7.52 6.95 12.67
C ASN A 197 6.76 8.28 12.68
N ILE A 198 7.40 9.33 13.15
CA ILE A 198 6.87 10.70 13.19
C ILE A 198 7.80 11.69 12.50
N THR A 199 8.73 11.22 11.68
CA THR A 199 9.77 12.06 11.09
C THR A 199 9.18 13.24 10.33
N GLU A 200 8.17 12.99 9.51
CA GLU A 200 7.51 14.00 8.69
C GLU A 200 6.57 14.90 9.50
N ASP A 201 5.88 14.36 10.50
CA ASP A 201 4.99 15.14 11.37
C ASP A 201 5.75 15.94 12.41
N PHE A 202 6.99 15.60 12.69
CA PHE A 202 7.74 16.19 13.80
C PHE A 202 7.98 17.70 13.66
N PRO A 203 8.20 18.27 12.46
CA PRO A 203 8.29 19.72 12.29
C PRO A 203 7.09 20.46 12.88
N ASP A 204 5.88 19.90 12.76
CA ASP A 204 4.66 20.48 13.32
C ASP A 204 4.45 20.07 14.77
N LEU A 205 4.60 18.78 15.09
CA LEU A 205 4.41 18.22 16.43
C LEU A 205 5.29 18.87 17.48
N ARG A 206 6.51 19.29 17.12
CA ARG A 206 7.45 19.95 18.05
C ARG A 206 6.94 21.27 18.62
N PHE A 207 6.00 21.93 17.92
CA PHE A 207 5.38 23.16 18.38
C PHE A 207 4.11 22.92 19.19
N GLU A 208 3.59 21.69 19.23
CA GLU A 208 2.38 21.33 19.92
C GLU A 208 2.63 21.06 21.43
N SER A 209 2.04 21.89 22.31
CA SER A 209 2.21 21.75 23.75
C SER A 209 1.72 20.40 24.30
N TRP A 210 0.65 19.84 23.68
CA TRP A 210 0.12 18.53 24.05
C TRP A 210 1.15 17.41 23.83
N PHE A 211 1.94 17.46 22.75
CA PHE A 211 2.93 16.46 22.40
C PHE A 211 3.99 16.30 23.51
N TRP A 212 4.58 17.40 23.94
CA TRP A 212 5.59 17.42 25.01
C TRP A 212 5.01 17.04 26.37
N ARG A 213 3.78 17.48 26.67
CA ARG A 213 3.04 17.11 27.88
C ARG A 213 2.82 15.58 27.93
N ARG A 214 2.38 14.96 26.83
CA ARG A 214 2.17 13.50 26.75
C ARG A 214 3.48 12.74 26.88
N ARG A 215 4.56 13.22 26.25
CA ARG A 215 5.90 12.66 26.43
C ARG A 215 6.32 12.74 27.90
N ALA A 216 6.20 13.88 28.57
CA ALA A 216 6.56 14.06 29.98
C ALA A 216 5.72 13.17 30.91
N GLN A 217 4.46 12.89 30.57
CA GLN A 217 3.59 11.95 31.28
C GLN A 217 3.95 10.47 31.00
N GLY A 218 4.90 10.17 30.12
CA GLY A 218 5.35 8.82 29.83
C GLY A 218 4.43 8.01 28.89
N HIS A 219 3.56 8.66 28.13
CA HIS A 219 2.71 7.97 27.16
C HIS A 219 3.50 7.38 26.00
N PHE A 220 4.62 7.99 25.65
CA PHE A 220 5.59 7.51 24.68
C PHE A 220 6.99 8.06 25.00
N LYS A 221 8.01 7.44 24.38
CA LYS A 221 9.38 7.97 24.37
C LYS A 221 9.68 8.50 22.97
N LEU A 222 10.33 9.65 22.89
CA LEU A 222 10.87 10.15 21.63
C LEU A 222 12.25 9.49 21.41
N ILE A 223 12.44 8.88 20.24
CA ILE A 223 13.68 8.19 19.86
C ILE A 223 14.06 8.68 18.47
N GLY A 224 15.32 9.08 18.30
CA GLY A 224 15.88 9.49 17.02
C GLY A 224 16.99 8.56 16.56
N PHE A 225 17.13 8.39 15.27
CA PHE A 225 18.26 7.75 14.62
C PHE A 225 18.84 8.71 13.58
N GLU A 226 20.15 8.77 13.53
CA GLU A 226 20.92 9.42 12.47
C GLU A 226 21.62 8.31 11.68
N GLY A 227 21.11 8.03 10.48
CA GLY A 227 21.41 6.77 9.81
C GLY A 227 20.95 5.56 10.66
N ASP A 228 21.90 4.68 11.01
CA ASP A 228 21.68 3.53 11.88
C ASP A 228 22.04 3.78 13.35
N GLU A 229 22.62 4.93 13.69
CA GLU A 229 23.04 5.27 15.04
C GLU A 229 21.91 5.90 15.86
N LEU A 230 21.77 5.46 17.12
CA LEU A 230 20.80 6.02 18.06
C LEU A 230 21.26 7.41 18.49
N MET A 231 20.42 8.42 18.30
CA MET A 231 20.68 9.79 18.76
C MET A 231 20.70 9.87 20.29
N SER A 232 21.58 10.73 20.81
CA SER A 232 21.62 11.04 22.26
C SER A 232 20.32 11.69 22.71
N GLU A 233 19.85 11.37 23.92
CA GLU A 233 18.71 12.03 24.57
C GLU A 233 18.98 13.54 24.79
N ASP A 234 20.24 13.96 24.85
CA ASP A 234 20.68 15.36 24.98
C ASP A 234 20.71 16.13 23.65
N ASN A 235 20.28 15.49 22.53
CA ASN A 235 20.21 16.17 21.24
C ASN A 235 19.14 17.27 21.28
N PRO A 236 19.45 18.51 20.83
CA PRO A 236 18.51 19.64 20.85
C PRO A 236 17.15 19.37 20.18
N LEU A 237 17.12 18.48 19.16
CA LEU A 237 15.86 18.05 18.54
C LEU A 237 14.96 17.25 19.49
N MET A 238 15.56 16.66 20.54
CA MET A 238 14.85 15.85 21.53
C MET A 238 14.37 16.68 22.72
N GLU A 239 14.75 17.98 22.78
CA GLU A 239 14.38 18.85 23.87
C GLU A 239 13.03 19.53 23.61
N GLY A 240 12.16 19.46 24.61
CA GLY A 240 10.89 20.19 24.65
C GLY A 240 11.01 21.49 25.47
N PRO A 241 9.93 22.24 25.60
CA PRO A 241 9.88 23.42 26.46
C PRO A 241 10.25 23.07 27.90
N GLU A 242 10.92 24.00 28.61
CA GLU A 242 11.44 23.78 29.99
C GLU A 242 10.39 23.28 31.00
N ASN A 243 9.12 23.65 30.82
CA ASN A 243 8.02 23.25 31.69
C ASN A 243 6.78 22.78 30.90
N PRO A 244 6.84 21.61 30.25
CA PRO A 244 5.72 21.13 29.41
C PRO A 244 4.44 20.81 30.20
N LEU A 245 4.51 20.72 31.54
CA LEU A 245 3.39 20.42 32.42
C LEU A 245 2.67 21.71 32.94
N ASP A 246 3.34 22.85 32.84
CA ASP A 246 2.85 24.14 33.38
C ASP A 246 2.14 25.02 32.32
N THR A 247 2.09 24.58 31.06
CA THR A 247 1.37 25.28 30.00
C THR A 247 -0.13 25.19 30.23
N ASP A 248 -0.71 26.31 30.42
CA ASP A 248 -2.02 26.66 30.98
C ASP A 248 -3.21 25.77 30.61
N SER A 249 -4.00 25.55 31.61
CA SER A 249 -5.37 25.09 31.71
C SER A 249 -6.42 25.92 30.95
N SER A 250 -6.15 26.40 29.74
CA SER A 250 -7.16 27.08 28.92
C SER A 250 -7.81 26.17 27.89
N ASP A 251 -7.31 24.92 27.73
CA ASP A 251 -8.03 23.92 26.98
C ASP A 251 -9.05 23.24 27.90
N SER A 252 -10.27 23.74 27.85
CA SER A 252 -11.43 23.25 28.59
C SER A 252 -11.58 21.73 28.37
N ASP A 253 -11.50 21.02 29.49
CA ASP A 253 -11.98 19.66 29.63
C ASP A 253 -13.36 19.52 29.00
N GLY A 254 -13.50 18.63 28.05
CA GLY A 254 -14.78 18.04 27.68
C GLY A 254 -15.62 18.79 26.67
N SER A 255 -15.14 18.93 25.47
CA SER A 255 -16.01 18.78 24.33
C SER A 255 -15.49 17.61 23.48
N THR A 256 -16.31 16.63 23.26
CA THR A 256 -16.22 15.74 22.12
C THR A 256 -16.34 16.58 20.86
N SER A 257 -15.26 17.30 20.52
CA SER A 257 -15.15 17.83 19.17
C SER A 257 -15.18 16.63 18.24
N SER A 258 -16.06 16.66 17.29
CA SER A 258 -16.16 15.65 16.26
C SER A 258 -14.78 15.57 15.59
N VAL A 259 -14.35 14.36 15.20
CA VAL A 259 -13.08 14.12 14.53
C VAL A 259 -12.91 14.99 13.28
N SER A 260 -14.02 15.49 12.69
CA SER A 260 -14.05 16.48 11.62
C SER A 260 -13.48 17.85 11.99
N GLU A 261 -13.43 18.23 13.27
CA GLU A 261 -12.79 19.47 13.73
C GLU A 261 -11.28 19.30 14.00
N LEU A 262 -10.83 18.06 14.25
CA LEU A 262 -9.42 17.71 14.40
C LEU A 262 -8.72 17.52 13.03
N PHE A 263 -9.46 17.19 12.00
CA PHE A 263 -9.02 17.10 10.60
C PHE A 263 -9.62 18.29 9.84
N GLY A 264 -9.26 19.49 10.23
CA GLY A 264 -9.55 20.81 9.68
C GLY A 264 -10.28 20.89 8.35
N TYR A 265 -11.55 20.51 8.28
CA TYR A 265 -12.48 21.11 7.32
C TYR A 265 -13.04 22.39 7.95
N SER A 266 -12.23 23.39 8.04
CA SER A 266 -12.72 24.77 8.11
C SER A 266 -12.41 25.41 6.75
N ASP A 267 -13.44 25.92 6.11
CA ASP A 267 -13.33 26.84 4.99
C ASP A 267 -12.52 28.07 5.40
N ASN A 268 -11.21 27.97 5.47
CA ASN A 268 -10.26 29.07 5.33
C ASN A 268 -8.83 28.64 5.69
N LYS A 269 -7.99 28.61 4.64
CA LYS A 269 -6.54 28.80 4.64
C LYS A 269 -5.65 27.82 5.41
N GLY A 270 -4.92 26.99 4.64
CA GLY A 270 -3.51 26.71 4.83
C GLY A 270 -3.21 25.62 5.85
N GLU A 271 -2.49 24.63 5.38
CA GLU A 271 -1.69 23.67 6.11
C GLU A 271 -2.45 22.52 6.77
N THR A 272 -2.61 21.45 6.02
CA THR A 272 -3.06 20.16 6.54
C THR A 272 -1.86 19.28 6.79
N GLY A 273 -1.58 19.01 8.06
CA GLY A 273 -0.66 17.97 8.45
C GLY A 273 -1.12 16.61 7.88
N SER A 274 -0.28 16.00 7.08
CA SER A 274 -0.49 14.68 6.49
C SER A 274 -0.47 13.63 7.58
N LEU A 275 -1.59 12.94 7.79
CA LEU A 275 -1.67 11.75 8.64
C LEU A 275 -1.44 10.51 7.79
N HIS A 276 -0.32 9.92 8.02
CA HIS A 276 0.30 8.75 7.45
C HIS A 276 -0.53 7.66 6.84
N SER A 277 -0.41 7.57 5.58
CA SER A 277 0.01 6.36 4.89
C SER A 277 1.02 6.80 3.87
N ALA A 278 2.22 6.21 3.90
CA ALA A 278 3.31 6.41 2.97
C ALA A 278 3.29 7.73 2.16
N THR A 279 4.22 8.59 2.52
CA THR A 279 4.64 9.82 1.90
C THR A 279 4.19 10.00 0.46
N ILE A 280 3.37 11.02 0.22
CA ILE A 280 3.35 11.68 -1.09
C ILE A 280 4.60 12.57 -1.11
N GLU A 281 5.73 12.04 -1.50
CA GLU A 281 6.81 12.89 -2.00
C GLU A 281 6.37 13.40 -3.37
N THR A 282 5.62 14.49 -3.37
CA THR A 282 5.60 15.36 -4.53
C THR A 282 6.98 16.00 -4.58
N ALA A 283 7.78 15.64 -5.57
CA ALA A 283 8.94 16.40 -5.92
C ALA A 283 8.48 17.82 -6.29
N SER A 284 8.42 18.72 -5.30
CA SER A 284 8.20 20.13 -5.58
C SER A 284 9.45 20.65 -6.30
N SER A 285 9.32 20.82 -7.61
CA SER A 285 10.30 21.54 -8.40
C SER A 285 10.38 22.97 -7.87
N ARG A 286 11.43 23.27 -7.12
CA ARG A 286 11.84 24.66 -6.89
C ARG A 286 12.24 25.25 -8.24
N SER A 287 11.36 26.04 -8.83
CA SER A 287 11.74 26.99 -9.86
C SER A 287 12.64 28.03 -9.20
N GLY A 288 13.91 28.08 -9.63
CA GLY A 288 14.85 29.06 -9.16
C GLY A 288 14.40 30.48 -9.46
N SER A 289 14.31 31.32 -8.43
CA SER A 289 14.53 32.74 -8.52
C SER A 289 15.83 33.03 -7.78
N GLU A 290 16.85 33.42 -8.54
CA GLU A 290 18.07 33.99 -7.99
C GLU A 290 17.73 35.26 -7.23
N ASP A 291 18.06 35.30 -5.95
CA ASP A 291 18.64 36.39 -5.16
C ASP A 291 18.26 36.27 -3.68
N SER A 292 19.16 35.71 -2.89
CA SER A 292 19.66 36.28 -1.63
C SER A 292 20.51 35.23 -0.87
N ASP A 293 21.80 35.53 -0.77
CA ASP A 293 22.71 34.93 0.21
C ASP A 293 22.19 35.13 1.64
N ASP A 294 22.07 34.02 2.33
CA ASP A 294 22.30 33.69 3.74
C ASP A 294 21.25 32.69 4.26
N SER A 295 21.72 31.50 4.61
CA SER A 295 21.05 30.48 5.50
C SER A 295 20.82 29.07 4.97
N ASP A 296 21.65 28.54 4.08
CA ASP A 296 21.43 27.17 3.52
C ASP A 296 22.26 26.04 4.17
N GLU A 297 22.84 26.25 5.37
CA GLU A 297 23.52 25.13 6.08
C GLU A 297 22.60 24.24 6.94
N SER A 298 21.33 24.59 7.10
CA SER A 298 20.40 23.84 7.97
C SER A 298 19.58 22.75 7.27
N ASP A 299 19.41 22.83 5.96
CA ASP A 299 18.52 21.92 5.22
C ASP A 299 19.21 20.65 4.69
N GLU A 300 20.55 20.64 4.50
CA GLU A 300 21.28 19.44 4.06
C GLU A 300 21.50 18.40 5.18
N ILE A 301 21.35 18.77 6.45
CA ILE A 301 21.54 17.86 7.60
C ILE A 301 20.26 17.05 7.91
N ALA A 302 19.11 17.42 7.35
CA ALA A 302 17.82 16.85 7.71
C ALA A 302 17.50 15.48 7.07
N ASN A 303 18.16 15.09 6.00
CA ASN A 303 17.76 13.92 5.18
C ASN A 303 18.10 12.55 5.80
N ASP A 304 18.89 12.48 6.87
CA ASP A 304 19.33 11.19 7.46
C ASP A 304 18.77 10.93 8.87
N ILE A 305 17.94 11.86 9.40
CA ILE A 305 17.35 11.74 10.74
C ILE A 305 15.97 11.11 10.66
N LYS A 306 15.78 10.02 11.39
CA LYS A 306 14.47 9.36 11.57
C LYS A 306 14.01 9.46 13.02
N LEU A 307 12.80 9.98 13.24
CA LEU A 307 12.22 10.19 14.56
C LEU A 307 11.04 9.26 14.81
N PHE A 308 10.99 8.68 15.99
CA PHE A 308 9.96 7.72 16.37
C PHE A 308 9.34 8.07 17.73
N ALA A 309 8.01 7.96 17.82
CA ALA A 309 7.32 7.84 19.08
C ALA A 309 7.26 6.36 19.47
N ALA A 310 8.01 5.97 20.52
CA ALA A 310 8.07 4.61 20.99
C ALA A 310 7.01 4.37 22.08
N ILE A 311 5.98 3.58 21.74
CA ILE A 311 4.82 3.30 22.58
C ILE A 311 4.99 1.93 23.24
N SER A 312 4.81 1.85 24.56
CA SER A 312 4.91 0.60 25.31
C SER A 312 3.60 -0.20 25.26
N GLU A 313 3.71 -1.53 25.33
CA GLU A 313 2.59 -2.47 25.43
C GLU A 313 1.53 -2.28 24.33
N PHE A 314 2.00 -2.14 23.06
CA PHE A 314 1.16 -1.76 21.95
C PHE A 314 0.74 -2.97 21.09
N PRO A 315 -0.56 -3.12 20.73
CA PRO A 315 -1.03 -4.25 19.92
C PRO A 315 -0.63 -4.08 18.47
N THR A 316 0.05 -5.09 17.94
CA THR A 316 0.62 -5.08 16.59
C THR A 316 0.27 -6.36 15.83
N MET A 317 0.36 -6.27 14.50
CA MET A 317 0.42 -7.40 13.59
C MET A 317 1.80 -7.50 12.97
N LEU A 318 2.36 -8.69 13.02
CA LEU A 318 3.60 -9.03 12.36
C LEU A 318 3.27 -9.86 11.13
N MET A 319 3.68 -9.43 9.96
CA MET A 319 3.61 -10.20 8.72
C MET A 319 5.00 -10.52 8.23
N PHE A 320 5.22 -11.77 7.87
CA PHE A 320 6.48 -12.26 7.32
C PHE A 320 6.27 -12.54 5.83
N LEU A 321 7.00 -11.81 5.01
CA LEU A 321 6.89 -11.79 3.56
C LEU A 321 8.24 -12.11 2.92
N GLU A 322 8.23 -12.49 1.66
CA GLU A 322 9.43 -12.56 0.84
C GLU A 322 10.08 -11.19 0.71
N SER A 323 11.40 -11.13 0.80
CA SER A 323 12.16 -9.91 0.53
C SER A 323 12.21 -9.62 -0.96
N ASN A 324 12.19 -8.35 -1.32
CA ASN A 324 12.47 -7.86 -2.66
C ASN A 324 13.71 -6.97 -2.59
N SER A 325 14.25 -6.55 -3.73
CA SER A 325 15.51 -5.80 -3.75
C SER A 325 15.29 -4.35 -3.40
N ASP A 326 14.35 -3.68 -4.09
CA ASP A 326 14.10 -2.26 -3.87
C ASP A 326 12.72 -1.85 -4.41
N THR A 327 12.36 -0.57 -4.28
CA THR A 327 11.10 0.01 -4.76
C THR A 327 11.22 0.45 -6.23
N MET A 328 10.06 0.67 -6.88
CA MET A 328 10.04 1.35 -8.18
C MET A 328 10.48 2.81 -8.04
N ASP A 329 10.23 3.40 -6.88
CA ASP A 329 10.62 4.76 -6.54
C ASP A 329 12.14 4.95 -6.61
N SER A 330 12.91 4.00 -6.07
CA SER A 330 14.38 4.01 -6.16
C SER A 330 14.91 4.05 -7.59
N LEU A 331 14.15 3.51 -8.57
CA LEU A 331 14.51 3.59 -9.98
C LEU A 331 14.23 4.97 -10.59
N LEU A 332 13.33 5.74 -10.01
CA LEU A 332 13.05 7.13 -10.41
C LEU A 332 14.16 8.06 -9.94
N GLU A 333 14.82 7.73 -8.84
CA GLU A 333 15.95 8.49 -8.30
C GLU A 333 17.30 8.04 -8.90
N ASN A 334 17.46 6.73 -9.16
CA ASN A 334 18.69 6.13 -9.66
C ASN A 334 18.59 5.73 -11.14
N PHE A 335 18.79 6.69 -12.03
CA PHE A 335 18.71 6.47 -13.48
C PHE A 335 19.72 5.46 -14.03
N GLU A 336 20.87 5.24 -13.37
CA GLU A 336 21.86 4.24 -13.78
C GLU A 336 21.29 2.81 -13.63
N GLU A 337 20.46 2.57 -12.61
CA GLU A 337 19.82 1.29 -12.33
C GLU A 337 18.76 0.91 -13.41
N VAL A 338 18.25 1.89 -14.14
CA VAL A 338 17.34 1.65 -15.28
C VAL A 338 18.05 0.91 -16.42
N GLY A 339 19.35 1.11 -16.60
CA GLY A 339 20.14 0.43 -17.61
C GLY A 339 19.96 0.96 -19.03
N ALA A 340 19.33 2.13 -19.19
CA ALA A 340 19.16 2.84 -20.46
C ALA A 340 19.27 4.36 -20.22
N PRO A 341 19.84 5.14 -21.16
CA PRO A 341 20.00 6.58 -21.00
C PRO A 341 18.65 7.30 -20.91
N LEU A 342 18.52 8.20 -19.96
CA LEU A 342 17.31 8.99 -19.69
C LEU A 342 16.76 9.66 -20.98
N GLY A 343 15.45 9.56 -21.18
CA GLY A 343 14.75 10.21 -22.29
C GLY A 343 14.99 9.59 -23.67
N THR A 344 15.70 8.45 -23.76
CA THR A 344 15.87 7.72 -25.01
C THR A 344 14.68 6.77 -25.27
N PRO A 345 14.43 6.38 -26.52
CA PRO A 345 13.43 5.36 -26.82
C PRO A 345 13.66 4.02 -26.11
N GLU A 346 14.92 3.66 -25.82
CA GLU A 346 15.27 2.48 -25.05
C GLU A 346 14.80 2.61 -23.59
N TRP A 347 15.03 3.76 -22.99
CA TRP A 347 14.57 4.07 -21.64
C TRP A 347 13.03 4.04 -21.55
N GLU A 348 12.31 4.62 -22.52
CA GLU A 348 10.85 4.54 -22.57
C GLU A 348 10.34 3.10 -22.75
N ASN A 349 11.07 2.28 -23.52
CA ASN A 349 10.72 0.85 -23.68
C ASN A 349 10.89 0.08 -22.36
N HIS A 350 11.92 0.38 -21.54
CA HIS A 350 12.09 -0.22 -20.23
C HIS A 350 10.92 0.10 -19.31
N TRP A 351 10.58 1.37 -19.16
CA TRP A 351 9.46 1.81 -18.33
C TRP A 351 8.11 1.27 -18.84
N SER A 352 7.89 1.28 -20.15
CA SER A 352 6.68 0.71 -20.76
C SER A 352 6.52 -0.78 -20.44
N ALA A 353 7.59 -1.55 -20.51
CA ALA A 353 7.59 -2.97 -20.20
C ALA A 353 7.38 -3.22 -18.69
N TRP A 354 7.97 -2.42 -17.82
CA TRP A 354 7.79 -2.53 -16.37
C TRP A 354 6.38 -2.14 -15.94
N LEU A 355 5.84 -1.06 -16.49
CA LEU A 355 4.44 -0.66 -16.25
C LEU A 355 3.46 -1.70 -16.79
N PHE A 356 3.80 -2.37 -17.92
CA PHE A 356 2.97 -3.49 -18.38
C PHE A 356 2.86 -4.62 -17.34
N GLN A 357 3.93 -4.93 -16.61
CA GLN A 357 3.88 -5.94 -15.55
C GLN A 357 2.87 -5.54 -14.45
N ILE A 358 2.80 -4.24 -14.10
CA ILE A 358 1.83 -3.72 -13.13
C ILE A 358 0.41 -3.77 -13.69
N VAL A 359 0.20 -3.33 -14.94
CA VAL A 359 -1.08 -3.45 -15.64
C VAL A 359 -1.56 -4.90 -15.65
N ALA A 360 -0.67 -5.86 -15.95
CA ALA A 360 -0.99 -7.28 -15.96
C ALA A 360 -1.41 -7.79 -14.57
N ALA A 361 -0.69 -7.40 -13.51
CA ALA A 361 -1.04 -7.75 -12.13
C ALA A 361 -2.43 -7.20 -11.75
N LEU A 362 -2.70 -5.93 -12.07
CA LEU A 362 -4.00 -5.29 -11.81
C LEU A 362 -5.14 -5.94 -12.61
N CYS A 363 -4.93 -6.29 -13.88
CA CYS A 363 -5.92 -7.06 -14.67
C CYS A 363 -6.31 -8.35 -13.95
N GLN A 364 -5.33 -9.09 -13.43
CA GLN A 364 -5.56 -10.35 -12.72
C GLN A 364 -6.40 -10.16 -11.46
N ILE A 365 -6.02 -9.23 -10.58
CA ILE A 365 -6.72 -9.04 -9.30
C ILE A 365 -8.10 -8.41 -9.46
N GLN A 366 -8.27 -7.50 -10.43
CA GLN A 366 -9.57 -6.92 -10.73
C GLN A 366 -10.54 -7.95 -11.33
N SER A 367 -10.07 -8.78 -12.26
CA SER A 367 -10.90 -9.81 -12.90
C SER A 367 -11.33 -10.91 -11.93
N LEU A 368 -10.46 -11.32 -11.00
CA LEU A 368 -10.71 -12.44 -10.10
C LEU A 368 -11.45 -12.07 -8.83
N TRP A 369 -11.15 -10.90 -8.26
CA TRP A 369 -11.66 -10.48 -6.96
C TRP A 369 -12.32 -9.10 -6.97
N ALA A 370 -12.45 -8.45 -8.14
CA ALA A 370 -12.84 -7.04 -8.24
C ALA A 370 -12.02 -6.18 -7.26
N MET A 371 -10.74 -6.50 -7.13
CA MET A 371 -9.85 -5.86 -6.18
C MET A 371 -9.36 -4.52 -6.72
N THR A 372 -9.44 -3.49 -5.89
CA THR A 372 -8.74 -2.22 -6.05
C THR A 372 -7.76 -2.07 -4.90
N HIS A 373 -6.56 -1.63 -5.20
CA HIS A 373 -5.50 -1.42 -4.21
C HIS A 373 -5.76 -0.15 -3.39
N ASN A 374 -6.20 0.91 -4.07
CA ASN A 374 -6.57 2.23 -3.54
C ASN A 374 -5.44 3.06 -2.90
N ASP A 375 -4.21 2.57 -2.99
CA ASP A 375 -3.03 3.30 -2.53
C ASP A 375 -1.79 2.89 -3.34
N LEU A 376 -1.95 2.74 -4.66
CA LEU A 376 -0.86 2.28 -5.53
C LEU A 376 0.01 3.46 -5.98
N HIS A 377 1.19 3.56 -5.41
CA HIS A 377 2.24 4.52 -5.78
C HIS A 377 3.59 3.80 -5.94
N SER A 378 4.62 4.50 -6.40
CA SER A 378 5.94 3.94 -6.72
C SER A 378 6.59 3.16 -5.56
N ASN A 379 6.40 3.60 -4.31
CA ASN A 379 6.92 2.91 -3.12
C ASN A 379 6.16 1.61 -2.77
N ASN A 380 4.92 1.43 -3.28
CA ASN A 380 4.15 0.20 -3.10
C ASN A 380 4.35 -0.82 -4.25
N ILE A 381 5.33 -0.56 -5.09
CA ILE A 381 5.76 -1.45 -6.17
C ILE A 381 7.23 -1.77 -5.94
N LEU A 382 7.52 -3.04 -5.66
CA LEU A 382 8.87 -3.55 -5.47
C LEU A 382 9.36 -4.28 -6.72
N TRP A 383 10.67 -4.37 -6.88
CA TRP A 383 11.26 -5.20 -7.91
C TRP A 383 12.31 -6.16 -7.35
N THR A 384 12.60 -7.19 -8.13
CA THR A 384 13.66 -8.17 -7.84
C THR A 384 14.34 -8.55 -9.16
N PRO A 385 15.65 -8.83 -9.15
CA PRO A 385 16.36 -9.30 -10.34
C PRO A 385 15.74 -10.59 -10.88
N THR A 386 15.78 -10.76 -12.21
CA THR A 386 15.32 -11.97 -12.87
C THR A 386 16.18 -12.31 -14.09
N ASP A 387 16.46 -13.61 -14.27
CA ASP A 387 17.14 -14.14 -15.47
C ASP A 387 16.15 -14.38 -16.63
N LYS A 388 14.85 -14.21 -16.40
CA LYS A 388 13.86 -14.33 -17.48
C LYS A 388 13.98 -13.14 -18.42
N GLU A 389 14.24 -13.39 -19.68
CA GLU A 389 14.29 -12.34 -20.70
C GLU A 389 12.90 -11.75 -20.97
N PHE A 390 11.87 -12.61 -21.00
CA PHE A 390 10.49 -12.21 -21.27
C PHE A 390 9.50 -12.82 -20.27
N LEU A 391 8.38 -12.12 -20.07
CA LEU A 391 7.16 -12.64 -19.48
C LEU A 391 6.08 -12.70 -20.57
N TYR A 392 5.27 -13.76 -20.55
CA TYR A 392 4.19 -13.93 -21.52
C TYR A 392 2.85 -13.87 -20.82
N TYR A 393 1.94 -13.10 -21.40
CA TYR A 393 0.59 -12.92 -20.85
C TYR A 393 -0.44 -13.20 -21.92
N ARG A 394 -1.61 -13.69 -21.52
CA ARG A 394 -2.70 -14.02 -22.43
C ARG A 394 -4.03 -13.52 -21.90
N THR A 395 -4.80 -12.87 -22.77
CA THR A 395 -6.22 -12.54 -22.54
C THR A 395 -7.13 -13.73 -22.91
N ASP A 396 -8.38 -13.66 -22.46
CA ASP A 396 -9.37 -14.71 -22.70
C ASP A 396 -9.73 -14.86 -24.20
N ASP A 397 -9.53 -13.82 -25.02
CA ASP A 397 -9.70 -13.85 -26.47
C ASP A 397 -8.52 -14.52 -27.21
N GLY A 398 -7.47 -14.89 -26.47
CA GLY A 398 -6.33 -15.64 -26.97
C GLY A 398 -5.15 -14.80 -27.47
N ARG A 399 -5.20 -13.47 -27.39
CA ARG A 399 -4.04 -12.64 -27.69
C ARG A 399 -2.94 -12.84 -26.66
N ILE A 400 -1.68 -12.78 -27.12
CA ILE A 400 -0.51 -13.00 -26.29
C ILE A 400 0.42 -11.79 -26.40
N TRP A 401 0.89 -11.32 -25.25
CA TRP A 401 1.92 -10.31 -25.11
C TRP A 401 3.23 -10.95 -24.70
N ARG A 402 4.32 -10.56 -25.35
CA ARG A 402 5.70 -10.88 -24.97
C ARG A 402 6.36 -9.63 -24.43
N VAL A 403 6.49 -9.54 -23.12
CA VAL A 403 6.95 -8.36 -22.41
C VAL A 403 8.38 -8.58 -21.94
N PRO A 404 9.35 -7.75 -22.39
CA PRO A 404 10.73 -7.83 -21.89
C PRO A 404 10.77 -7.51 -20.40
N THR A 405 11.60 -8.19 -19.65
CA THR A 405 11.80 -7.89 -18.22
C THR A 405 12.87 -6.82 -18.00
N TYR A 406 13.80 -6.70 -18.93
CA TYR A 406 15.03 -5.91 -18.75
C TYR A 406 15.69 -6.20 -17.39
N GLY A 407 15.69 -7.50 -17.00
CA GLY A 407 16.29 -8.01 -15.77
C GLY A 407 15.51 -7.73 -14.48
N LYS A 408 14.32 -7.13 -14.54
CA LYS A 408 13.52 -6.78 -13.36
C LYS A 408 12.12 -7.39 -13.39
N LEU A 409 11.73 -7.98 -12.26
CA LEU A 409 10.38 -8.52 -12.01
C LEU A 409 9.70 -7.69 -10.93
N PHE A 410 8.57 -7.08 -11.26
CA PHE A 410 7.84 -6.18 -10.36
C PHE A 410 6.75 -6.89 -9.57
N ARG A 411 6.54 -6.42 -8.33
CA ARG A 411 5.53 -6.93 -7.40
C ARG A 411 4.82 -5.80 -6.68
N ILE A 412 3.51 -5.95 -6.56
CA ILE A 412 2.67 -5.02 -5.80
C ILE A 412 2.62 -5.49 -4.35
N ILE A 413 2.74 -4.54 -3.42
CA ILE A 413 2.71 -4.76 -1.97
C ILE A 413 1.77 -3.75 -1.30
N ASP A 414 1.54 -3.91 0.00
CA ASP A 414 0.77 -3.04 0.88
C ASP A 414 -0.72 -2.91 0.51
N PHE A 415 -1.47 -3.94 0.84
CA PHE A 415 -2.92 -4.02 0.57
C PHE A 415 -3.78 -3.52 1.74
N GLY A 416 -3.23 -2.67 2.62
CA GLY A 416 -3.94 -2.14 3.78
C GLY A 416 -5.22 -1.38 3.43
N ARG A 417 -5.25 -0.69 2.30
CA ARG A 417 -6.40 0.05 1.76
C ARG A 417 -7.18 -0.73 0.68
N ALA A 418 -6.85 -2.00 0.45
CA ALA A 418 -7.52 -2.76 -0.59
C ALA A 418 -9.00 -3.00 -0.30
N ILE A 419 -9.80 -2.98 -1.37
CA ILE A 419 -11.21 -3.41 -1.37
C ILE A 419 -11.33 -4.57 -2.34
N PHE A 420 -11.81 -5.72 -1.88
CA PHE A 420 -11.96 -6.89 -2.73
C PHE A 420 -13.06 -7.83 -2.25
N THR A 421 -13.51 -8.72 -3.13
CA THR A 421 -14.55 -9.69 -2.83
C THR A 421 -14.07 -11.11 -3.13
N HIS A 422 -14.16 -12.00 -2.14
CA HIS A 422 -13.91 -13.42 -2.33
C HIS A 422 -15.10 -14.24 -1.86
N ASN A 423 -15.64 -15.12 -2.74
CA ASN A 423 -16.81 -15.97 -2.45
C ASN A 423 -17.97 -15.17 -1.82
N SER A 424 -18.33 -14.03 -2.40
CA SER A 424 -19.36 -13.10 -1.91
C SER A 424 -19.08 -12.48 -0.53
N THR A 425 -17.88 -12.61 0.00
CA THR A 425 -17.44 -11.90 1.21
C THR A 425 -16.67 -10.67 0.81
N LEU A 426 -17.14 -9.50 1.23
CA LEU A 426 -16.43 -8.24 1.03
C LEU A 426 -15.34 -8.09 2.10
N PHE A 427 -14.15 -7.73 1.63
CA PHE A 427 -13.03 -7.25 2.43
C PHE A 427 -12.81 -5.78 2.09
N ILE A 428 -12.78 -4.95 3.08
CA ILE A 428 -12.63 -3.50 2.98
C ILE A 428 -11.95 -3.01 4.26
N SER A 429 -11.00 -2.10 4.13
CA SER A 429 -10.29 -1.50 5.25
C SER A 429 -11.21 -0.62 6.11
N ASP A 430 -10.98 -0.60 7.41
CA ASP A 430 -11.63 0.32 8.32
C ASP A 430 -11.18 1.78 8.15
N ASP A 431 -10.14 2.04 7.34
CA ASP A 431 -9.75 3.39 6.93
C ASP A 431 -10.87 4.16 6.22
N TYR A 432 -11.80 3.43 5.58
CA TYR A 432 -12.96 4.01 4.92
C TYR A 432 -14.13 4.30 5.87
N TRP A 433 -14.03 4.04 7.18
CA TRP A 433 -15.06 4.45 8.13
C TRP A 433 -15.08 5.99 8.25
N PRO A 434 -16.25 6.60 8.45
CA PRO A 434 -16.41 8.08 8.36
C PRO A 434 -15.45 8.90 9.23
N ASP A 435 -15.00 8.32 10.34
CA ASP A 435 -14.09 8.99 11.29
C ASP A 435 -12.60 8.73 10.99
N ASN A 436 -12.28 8.06 9.88
CA ASN A 436 -10.91 7.74 9.51
C ASN A 436 -10.50 8.47 8.23
N GLU A 437 -9.21 8.46 7.90
CA GLU A 437 -8.58 9.26 6.85
C GLU A 437 -9.27 9.14 5.48
N ALA A 438 -9.60 7.92 5.05
CA ALA A 438 -10.27 7.66 3.78
C ALA A 438 -11.81 7.70 3.86
N GLY A 439 -12.38 8.24 4.94
CA GLY A 439 -13.83 8.17 5.21
C GLY A 439 -14.73 8.81 4.17
N SER A 440 -14.22 9.76 3.38
CA SER A 440 -14.97 10.45 2.33
C SER A 440 -14.82 9.83 0.92
N GLN A 441 -13.90 8.86 0.75
CA GLN A 441 -13.52 8.36 -0.58
C GLN A 441 -14.63 7.54 -1.25
N TYR A 442 -15.35 6.72 -0.50
CA TYR A 442 -16.36 5.81 -1.02
C TYR A 442 -17.68 5.90 -0.25
N ASN A 443 -18.80 5.72 -0.95
CA ASN A 443 -20.13 5.69 -0.37
C ASN A 443 -20.94 4.51 -0.94
N PHE A 444 -20.68 3.29 -0.44
CA PHE A 444 -21.36 2.07 -0.87
C PHE A 444 -21.39 1.00 0.23
N GLY A 445 -22.22 -0.02 0.09
CA GLY A 445 -22.25 -1.19 0.99
C GLY A 445 -22.31 -0.79 2.47
N PRO A 446 -21.33 -1.18 3.29
CA PRO A 446 -21.31 -0.86 4.72
C PRO A 446 -21.04 0.63 5.02
N LEU A 447 -20.55 1.39 4.02
CA LEU A 447 -20.22 2.82 4.13
C LEU A 447 -21.39 3.71 3.68
N TYR A 448 -22.53 3.13 3.26
CA TYR A 448 -23.58 3.87 2.59
C TYR A 448 -24.28 4.87 3.50
N ASP A 449 -24.14 6.15 3.17
CA ASP A 449 -24.93 7.26 3.66
C ASP A 449 -25.93 7.70 2.58
N PRO A 450 -27.26 7.64 2.85
CA PRO A 450 -28.28 8.03 1.88
C PRO A 450 -28.35 9.54 1.60
N GLY A 451 -27.67 10.37 2.40
CA GLY A 451 -27.57 11.82 2.20
C GLY A 451 -26.55 12.24 1.12
N SER A 452 -25.72 11.31 0.65
CA SER A 452 -24.63 11.57 -0.27
C SER A 452 -24.72 10.67 -1.51
N ASP A 453 -24.08 11.08 -2.61
CA ASP A 453 -24.00 10.31 -3.84
C ASP A 453 -23.26 8.98 -3.62
N ARG A 454 -23.70 7.94 -4.34
CA ARG A 454 -23.03 6.64 -4.27
C ARG A 454 -21.71 6.67 -5.02
N ILE A 455 -20.64 6.27 -4.34
CA ILE A 455 -19.29 6.15 -4.90
C ILE A 455 -18.81 4.73 -4.63
N TYR A 456 -18.57 4.00 -5.73
CA TYR A 456 -18.09 2.61 -5.68
C TYR A 456 -16.58 2.56 -5.89
N PRO A 457 -15.90 1.48 -5.44
CA PRO A 457 -14.50 1.25 -5.79
C PRO A 457 -14.30 1.38 -7.29
N ASN A 458 -13.33 2.20 -7.67
CA ASN A 458 -13.10 2.61 -9.05
C ASN A 458 -11.95 1.80 -9.67
N PRO A 459 -12.19 0.99 -10.72
CA PRO A 459 -11.14 0.19 -11.35
C PRO A 459 -10.04 1.05 -12.00
N SER A 460 -10.28 2.33 -12.25
CA SER A 460 -9.27 3.28 -12.75
C SER A 460 -8.37 3.83 -11.66
N PHE A 461 -8.71 3.63 -10.38
CA PHE A 461 -8.04 4.29 -9.27
C PHE A 461 -6.53 4.00 -9.24
N ASP A 462 -6.17 2.74 -9.34
CA ASP A 462 -4.81 2.27 -9.08
C ASP A 462 -3.80 2.83 -10.10
N LEU A 463 -4.12 2.79 -11.40
CA LEU A 463 -3.24 3.35 -12.43
C LEU A 463 -3.22 4.88 -12.40
N SER A 464 -4.34 5.54 -12.08
CA SER A 464 -4.38 6.99 -11.90
C SER A 464 -3.47 7.41 -10.75
N ARG A 465 -3.59 6.76 -9.58
CA ARG A 465 -2.76 7.07 -8.41
C ARG A 465 -1.28 6.76 -8.67
N LEU A 466 -0.98 5.69 -9.42
CA LEU A 466 0.39 5.40 -9.84
C LEU A 466 0.93 6.51 -10.73
N SER A 467 0.15 6.97 -11.74
CA SER A 467 0.58 8.04 -12.62
C SER A 467 0.91 9.33 -11.86
N VAL A 468 0.10 9.69 -10.85
CA VAL A 468 0.38 10.80 -9.94
C VAL A 468 1.79 10.72 -9.37
N SER A 469 2.24 9.53 -8.96
CA SER A 469 3.55 9.37 -8.29
C SER A 469 4.74 9.30 -9.24
N ILE A 470 4.54 9.09 -10.56
CA ILE A 470 5.68 8.81 -11.45
C ILE A 470 5.84 9.78 -12.62
N ILE A 471 4.77 10.48 -13.06
CA ILE A 471 4.81 11.25 -14.31
C ILE A 471 5.85 12.39 -14.27
N GLU A 472 5.91 13.15 -13.19
CA GLU A 472 6.87 14.25 -13.05
C GLU A 472 8.31 13.76 -12.83
N ALA A 473 8.45 12.61 -12.15
CA ALA A 473 9.76 11.99 -11.97
C ALA A 473 10.34 11.47 -13.29
N LEU A 474 9.50 10.88 -14.13
CA LEU A 474 9.89 10.35 -15.44
C LEU A 474 10.11 11.45 -16.48
N PHE A 475 9.32 12.51 -16.45
CA PHE A 475 9.33 13.57 -17.46
C PHE A 475 9.49 14.94 -16.82
N LYS A 476 10.74 15.38 -16.68
CA LYS A 476 11.07 16.74 -16.20
C LYS A 476 10.63 17.84 -17.17
N CYS A 477 10.44 17.49 -18.44
CA CYS A 477 9.93 18.38 -19.51
C CYS A 477 8.90 17.61 -20.33
N ILE A 478 7.86 18.29 -20.77
CA ILE A 478 6.87 17.72 -21.70
C ILE A 478 7.57 17.37 -23.02
N PRO A 479 7.43 16.14 -23.54
CA PRO A 479 7.98 15.79 -24.86
C PRO A 479 7.35 16.61 -25.99
N ASP A 480 8.05 16.67 -27.16
CA ASP A 480 7.59 17.40 -28.33
C ASP A 480 6.21 16.91 -28.81
N ASP A 481 5.39 17.83 -29.32
CA ASP A 481 4.09 17.51 -29.90
C ASP A 481 4.25 16.59 -31.11
N LYS A 482 3.34 15.64 -31.23
CA LYS A 482 3.23 14.73 -32.36
C LYS A 482 2.47 15.40 -33.50
N GLU A 483 3.09 15.49 -34.68
CA GLU A 483 2.42 16.07 -35.86
C GLU A 483 1.12 15.33 -36.21
N GLY A 484 -0.01 16.06 -36.19
CA GLY A 484 -1.32 15.48 -36.42
C GLY A 484 -1.86 14.60 -35.28
N GLY A 485 -1.27 14.70 -34.10
CA GLY A 485 -1.71 14.01 -32.88
C GLY A 485 -3.09 14.48 -32.40
N ARG A 486 -3.71 13.70 -31.51
CA ARG A 486 -4.97 14.07 -30.85
C ARG A 486 -4.74 15.09 -29.74
N ILE A 487 -5.81 15.74 -29.30
CA ILE A 487 -5.82 16.50 -28.04
C ILE A 487 -5.95 15.51 -26.88
N LEU A 488 -5.05 15.60 -25.90
CA LEU A 488 -5.10 14.81 -24.67
C LEU A 488 -6.03 15.45 -23.63
N SER A 489 -5.93 16.77 -23.47
CA SER A 489 -6.84 17.56 -22.63
C SER A 489 -6.94 18.99 -23.13
N GLU A 490 -8.10 19.61 -22.90
CA GLU A 490 -8.32 21.03 -23.18
C GLU A 490 -9.09 21.64 -22.02
N GLU A 491 -8.49 22.64 -21.37
CA GLU A 491 -9.06 23.29 -20.20
C GLU A 491 -8.61 24.75 -20.17
N ASP A 492 -9.54 25.66 -19.93
CA ASP A 492 -9.30 27.09 -19.72
C ASP A 492 -8.42 27.76 -20.79
N GLY A 493 -8.57 27.28 -22.05
CA GLY A 493 -7.82 27.78 -23.21
C GLY A 493 -6.39 27.23 -23.31
N ARG A 494 -6.01 26.28 -22.47
CA ARG A 494 -4.77 25.49 -22.60
C ARG A 494 -5.10 24.15 -23.23
N THR A 495 -4.26 23.72 -24.15
CA THR A 495 -4.41 22.46 -24.85
C THR A 495 -3.14 21.65 -24.66
N GLN A 496 -3.26 20.45 -24.11
CA GLN A 496 -2.20 19.47 -24.16
C GLN A 496 -2.41 18.57 -25.37
N ASN A 497 -1.47 18.62 -26.30
CA ASN A 497 -1.50 17.76 -27.48
C ASN A 497 -0.85 16.41 -27.19
N GLU A 498 -1.19 15.41 -27.99
CA GLU A 498 -0.46 14.14 -28.04
C GLU A 498 1.01 14.41 -28.38
N THR A 499 1.90 13.83 -27.59
CA THR A 499 3.35 14.00 -27.76
C THR A 499 3.94 12.83 -28.55
N VAL A 500 5.20 12.95 -28.94
CA VAL A 500 5.94 11.86 -29.60
C VAL A 500 6.23 10.67 -28.65
N SER A 501 6.06 10.84 -27.34
CA SER A 501 6.23 9.81 -26.33
C SER A 501 4.91 9.09 -26.03
N ASP A 502 4.78 7.85 -26.46
CA ASP A 502 3.61 7.02 -26.12
C ASP A 502 3.53 6.74 -24.61
N LEU A 503 4.66 6.68 -23.92
CA LEU A 503 4.71 6.51 -22.46
C LEU A 503 4.13 7.75 -21.74
N TYR A 504 4.54 8.96 -22.13
CA TYR A 504 3.99 10.19 -21.57
C TYR A 504 2.47 10.27 -21.82
N ASN A 505 2.04 10.01 -23.05
CA ASN A 505 0.64 10.10 -23.44
C ASN A 505 -0.26 9.16 -22.62
N VAL A 506 0.17 7.93 -22.35
CA VAL A 506 -0.63 6.98 -21.56
C VAL A 506 -0.68 7.37 -20.08
N LEU A 507 0.42 7.88 -19.52
CA LEU A 507 0.43 8.40 -18.14
C LEU A 507 -0.45 9.63 -18.00
N TRP A 508 -0.43 10.53 -18.97
CA TRP A 508 -1.33 11.68 -19.02
C TRP A 508 -2.81 11.25 -19.11
N ASP A 509 -3.14 10.28 -19.97
CA ASP A 509 -4.50 9.72 -20.09
C ASP A 509 -5.04 9.15 -18.76
N TRP A 510 -4.15 8.64 -17.88
CA TRP A 510 -4.56 8.12 -16.56
C TRP A 510 -4.90 9.22 -15.57
N LEU A 511 -4.55 10.46 -15.86
CA LEU A 511 -4.80 11.64 -15.03
C LEU A 511 -5.98 12.49 -15.50
N ILE A 512 -6.70 12.04 -16.55
CA ILE A 512 -7.83 12.79 -17.10
C ILE A 512 -9.13 12.34 -16.42
N ASP A 513 -9.87 13.31 -15.92
CA ASP A 513 -11.18 13.09 -15.34
C ASP A 513 -12.29 12.97 -16.41
N GLU A 514 -13.52 12.70 -15.99
CA GLU A 514 -14.69 12.56 -16.89
C GLU A 514 -15.07 13.86 -17.61
N ASP A 515 -14.59 15.02 -17.15
CA ASP A 515 -14.81 16.33 -17.75
C ASP A 515 -13.72 16.66 -18.80
N GLY A 516 -12.66 15.83 -18.92
CA GLY A 516 -11.54 15.99 -19.84
C GLY A 516 -10.40 16.84 -19.27
N SER A 517 -10.41 17.12 -17.98
CA SER A 517 -9.42 17.93 -17.27
C SER A 517 -8.35 17.07 -16.61
N ASN A 518 -7.12 17.59 -16.54
CA ASN A 518 -6.06 16.96 -15.78
C ASN A 518 -6.29 17.18 -14.27
N ILE A 519 -6.12 16.11 -13.47
CA ILE A 519 -6.38 16.16 -12.02
C ILE A 519 -5.20 16.67 -11.19
N LEU A 520 -3.99 16.83 -11.76
CA LEU A 520 -2.80 17.23 -11.00
C LEU A 520 -2.66 18.74 -10.91
N TRP A 521 -2.81 19.46 -12.04
CA TRP A 521 -2.44 20.86 -12.12
C TRP A 521 -3.66 21.76 -12.33
N ASP A 522 -3.65 22.90 -11.66
CA ASP A 522 -4.58 23.99 -11.89
C ASP A 522 -4.09 24.94 -13.02
N GLU A 523 -4.80 26.05 -13.23
CA GLU A 523 -4.48 27.07 -14.23
C GLU A 523 -3.10 27.70 -14.05
N ASP A 524 -2.63 27.79 -12.82
CA ASP A 524 -1.35 28.40 -12.43
C ASP A 524 -0.21 27.38 -12.33
N GLN A 525 -0.45 26.11 -12.69
CA GLN A 525 0.45 24.97 -12.51
C GLN A 525 0.71 24.61 -11.04
N GLY A 526 -0.17 25.03 -10.14
CA GLY A 526 -0.20 24.58 -8.76
C GLY A 526 -0.90 23.24 -8.61
N GLU A 527 -0.80 22.64 -7.44
CA GLU A 527 -1.52 21.41 -7.10
C GLU A 527 -3.03 21.69 -7.08
N ARG A 528 -3.78 21.00 -7.94
CA ARG A 528 -5.22 21.24 -8.12
C ARG A 528 -6.06 20.77 -6.93
N TYR A 529 -5.73 19.62 -6.38
CA TYR A 529 -6.43 18.95 -5.29
C TYR A 529 -5.46 18.53 -4.20
N PRO A 530 -5.22 19.39 -3.19
CA PRO A 530 -4.22 19.12 -2.18
C PRO A 530 -4.62 17.95 -1.27
N GLY A 531 -3.63 17.18 -0.84
CA GLY A 531 -3.78 16.13 0.16
C GLY A 531 -4.78 15.04 -0.24
N PHE A 532 -5.67 14.67 0.68
CA PHE A 532 -6.63 13.57 0.48
C PHE A 532 -7.76 13.91 -0.52
N GLU A 533 -7.94 15.16 -0.90
CA GLU A 533 -8.92 15.56 -1.91
C GLU A 533 -8.65 14.92 -3.26
N LEU A 534 -7.37 14.77 -3.65
CA LEU A 534 -6.96 14.08 -4.86
C LEU A 534 -7.47 12.63 -4.91
N TYR A 535 -7.40 11.90 -3.80
CA TYR A 535 -7.96 10.53 -3.70
C TYR A 535 -9.47 10.52 -3.95
N ASN A 536 -10.19 11.48 -3.40
CA ASN A 536 -11.63 11.62 -3.62
C ASN A 536 -11.96 11.89 -5.09
N ILE A 537 -11.19 12.75 -5.76
CA ILE A 537 -11.38 13.08 -7.18
C ILE A 537 -11.07 11.86 -8.06
N ILE A 538 -9.96 11.17 -7.83
CA ILE A 538 -9.64 9.92 -8.56
C ILE A 538 -10.79 8.91 -8.41
N ALA A 539 -11.26 8.67 -7.19
CA ALA A 539 -12.34 7.72 -6.93
C ALA A 539 -13.64 8.08 -7.68
N LYS A 540 -13.97 9.37 -7.73
CA LYS A 540 -15.22 9.86 -8.31
C LYS A 540 -15.15 10.04 -9.83
N LYS A 541 -14.09 10.67 -10.34
CA LYS A 541 -14.09 11.29 -11.67
C LYS A 541 -13.19 10.61 -12.69
N VAL A 542 -12.09 9.97 -12.32
CA VAL A 542 -11.20 9.32 -13.29
C VAL A 542 -11.80 8.00 -13.76
N LYS A 543 -11.97 7.84 -15.09
CA LYS A 543 -12.60 6.64 -15.69
C LYS A 543 -11.73 5.97 -16.76
N GLY A 544 -10.73 6.68 -17.31
CA GLY A 544 -9.92 6.25 -18.46
C GLY A 544 -8.75 5.32 -18.14
N ALA A 545 -8.48 5.03 -16.86
CA ALA A 545 -7.31 4.29 -16.39
C ALA A 545 -7.61 2.84 -15.97
N VAL A 546 -8.64 2.21 -16.55
CA VAL A 546 -8.96 0.80 -16.27
C VAL A 546 -7.86 -0.11 -16.84
N PRO A 547 -7.19 -0.97 -16.06
CA PRO A 547 -6.02 -1.74 -16.49
C PRO A 547 -6.23 -2.56 -17.75
N ARG A 548 -7.35 -3.30 -17.86
CA ARG A 548 -7.64 -4.13 -19.05
C ARG A 548 -7.76 -3.31 -20.35
N GLU A 549 -8.17 -2.04 -20.26
CA GLU A 549 -8.34 -1.17 -21.41
C GLU A 549 -7.00 -0.60 -21.89
N GLN A 550 -5.99 -0.60 -21.03
CA GLN A 550 -4.65 -0.13 -21.39
C GLN A 550 -3.91 -1.13 -22.29
N LEU A 551 -4.25 -2.41 -22.25
CA LEU A 551 -3.63 -3.45 -23.09
C LEU A 551 -3.71 -3.13 -24.59
N GLU A 552 -4.72 -2.37 -25.03
CA GLU A 552 -4.95 -1.98 -26.41
C GLU A 552 -4.23 -0.68 -26.81
N LYS A 553 -3.76 0.08 -25.84
CA LYS A 553 -3.17 1.39 -26.07
C LYS A 553 -1.65 1.28 -26.26
N ALA A 554 -1.08 2.22 -27.02
CA ALA A 554 0.35 2.46 -26.98
C ALA A 554 0.75 2.96 -25.56
N PRO A 555 1.89 2.57 -25.03
CA PRO A 555 2.93 1.72 -25.65
C PRO A 555 2.67 0.20 -25.53
N PHE A 556 1.66 -0.26 -24.79
CA PHE A 556 1.49 -1.66 -24.36
C PHE A 556 1.11 -2.61 -25.51
N ASN A 557 0.39 -2.12 -26.51
CA ASN A 557 0.02 -2.91 -27.67
C ASN A 557 1.22 -3.32 -28.54
N ALA A 558 2.35 -2.63 -28.41
CA ALA A 558 3.60 -2.97 -29.10
C ALA A 558 4.17 -4.33 -28.67
N PHE A 559 3.79 -4.83 -27.52
CA PHE A 559 4.23 -6.14 -27.01
C PHE A 559 3.37 -7.31 -27.52
N VAL A 560 2.32 -7.08 -28.28
CA VAL A 560 1.45 -8.13 -28.81
C VAL A 560 2.22 -8.97 -29.83
N LEU A 561 2.18 -10.30 -29.65
CA LEU A 561 2.77 -11.23 -30.61
C LEU A 561 1.89 -11.39 -31.84
N SER A 562 2.54 -11.54 -33.00
CA SER A 562 1.85 -12.00 -34.19
C SER A 562 1.28 -13.42 -33.99
N SER A 563 0.26 -13.80 -34.74
CA SER A 563 -0.31 -15.17 -34.65
C SER A 563 0.72 -16.26 -34.96
N SER A 564 1.71 -15.99 -35.82
CA SER A 564 2.79 -16.91 -36.14
C SER A 564 3.75 -17.10 -34.96
N ASP A 565 4.13 -16.00 -34.29
CA ASP A 565 5.05 -16.04 -33.17
C ASP A 565 4.38 -16.65 -31.94
N ALA A 566 3.09 -16.35 -31.71
CA ALA A 566 2.29 -16.96 -30.65
C ALA A 566 2.18 -18.49 -30.83
N ALA A 567 2.02 -18.98 -32.06
CA ALA A 567 1.98 -20.41 -32.37
C ALA A 567 3.35 -21.11 -32.19
N ALA A 568 4.44 -20.35 -32.26
CA ALA A 568 5.81 -20.88 -32.07
C ALA A 568 6.21 -21.01 -30.60
N LEU A 569 5.44 -20.44 -29.64
CA LEU A 569 5.70 -20.55 -28.22
C LEU A 569 5.48 -22.00 -27.74
N GLN A 570 6.56 -22.75 -27.55
CA GLN A 570 6.53 -24.11 -27.01
C GLN A 570 7.28 -24.15 -25.68
N GLY A 571 6.58 -24.57 -24.63
CA GLY A 571 7.18 -24.75 -23.30
C GLY A 571 7.33 -23.47 -22.46
N GLU A 572 6.97 -22.30 -23.01
CA GLU A 572 6.98 -21.06 -22.26
C GLU A 572 5.81 -20.97 -21.28
N LYS A 573 6.07 -20.39 -20.11
CA LYS A 573 5.02 -20.09 -19.15
C LYS A 573 4.24 -18.87 -19.59
N ILE A 574 2.94 -19.05 -19.83
CA ILE A 574 2.03 -17.97 -20.20
C ILE A 574 1.07 -17.72 -19.04
N TYR A 575 1.04 -16.50 -18.52
CA TYR A 575 0.16 -16.08 -17.43
C TYR A 575 -1.17 -15.57 -18.01
N SER A 576 -2.31 -16.06 -17.48
CA SER A 576 -3.62 -15.56 -17.85
C SER A 576 -3.87 -14.20 -17.20
N LEU A 577 -4.41 -13.26 -17.95
CA LEU A 577 -4.89 -11.96 -17.43
C LEU A 577 -6.35 -12.04 -16.96
N PHE A 578 -7.07 -13.12 -17.32
CA PHE A 578 -8.48 -13.34 -16.96
C PHE A 578 -9.44 -12.24 -17.43
N CYS A 579 -9.15 -11.59 -18.53
CA CYS A 579 -9.95 -10.50 -19.09
C CYS A 579 -10.07 -10.58 -20.63
#